data_6f034a67b2369eaff49689a2000cf6c4
#
_entry.id   6f034a67b2369eaff49689a2000cf6c4
#
_cell.length_a   1.000
_cell.length_b   1.000
_cell.length_c   1.000
_cell.angle_alpha   90.00
_cell.angle_beta   90.00
_cell.angle_gamma   90.00
#
_symmetry.space_group_name_H-M   'P 1'
#
loop_
_entity.id
_entity.type
_entity.pdbx_description
1 polymer ?
#
loop_
_entity_poly.entity_id
_entity_poly.type
_entity_poly.pdbx_seq_one_letter_code
_entity_poly.pdbx_strand_id
1 'polypeptide(L)'
;MTIWWVVGLSLLFAFILAVIFHPQLGILKRLRARSGSAQRAQVEDALKYLLKQEQSGRHASPEALAGAMGLPGTETLQLITRMESQGLMSSRNGGLHLTPAGEHWALQVVRAHRLWERYLADEARLPLEKVHLEAERREHGMTAEQVDELAAALGYPDRDPHGDPIPDSSGQIAAMNGTPLTAWSSDEPGQIVHLEDEPPLAYAQILAQGLRLGQTIRVLEITPEHMLLSDGETEFRLAPAVAANVFVSPLPESLASQSGVLPLSELPDGVSAEIVALDESCQGFTRRRLLDLGMTPGALLKSEMRNFFGDPRAYRVRGTLIALRREQAAQIWVKPA
;
A
#
# COMPACT_ATOMS: atom_id res chain seq x y z
N MET A 1 7.84 -2.52 -68.82
CA MET A 1 7.74 -1.73 -67.55
C MET A 1 6.79 -2.35 -66.51
N THR A 2 5.81 -3.17 -66.81
CA THR A 2 4.78 -3.72 -65.90
C THR A 2 5.28 -4.82 -64.92
N ILE A 3 6.24 -5.65 -65.32
CA ILE A 3 6.71 -6.79 -64.51
C ILE A 3 7.45 -6.31 -63.26
N TRP A 4 8.23 -5.29 -63.31
CA TRP A 4 8.97 -4.77 -62.16
C TRP A 4 8.07 -4.17 -61.06
N TRP A 5 6.94 -3.58 -61.45
CA TRP A 5 5.94 -3.09 -60.51
C TRP A 5 5.21 -4.23 -59.78
N VAL A 6 4.90 -5.32 -60.49
CA VAL A 6 4.29 -6.51 -59.87
C VAL A 6 5.23 -7.19 -58.89
N VAL A 7 6.51 -7.33 -59.22
CA VAL A 7 7.53 -7.87 -58.35
C VAL A 7 7.73 -6.99 -57.10
N GLY A 8 7.78 -5.67 -57.28
CA GLY A 8 7.89 -4.71 -56.17
C GLY A 8 6.69 -4.79 -55.18
N LEU A 9 5.47 -4.85 -55.75
CA LEU A 9 4.24 -5.00 -54.96
C LEU A 9 4.20 -6.34 -54.18
N SER A 10 4.64 -7.43 -54.80
CA SER A 10 4.69 -8.75 -54.18
C SER A 10 5.70 -8.81 -53.04
N LEU A 11 6.87 -8.20 -53.21
CA LEU A 11 7.88 -8.10 -52.16
C LEU A 11 7.43 -7.21 -50.98
N LEU A 12 6.75 -6.10 -51.28
CA LEU A 12 6.16 -5.24 -50.24
C LEU A 12 5.08 -5.98 -49.46
N PHE A 13 4.20 -6.72 -50.17
CA PHE A 13 3.16 -7.53 -49.52
C PHE A 13 3.76 -8.64 -48.64
N ALA A 14 4.77 -9.36 -49.13
CA ALA A 14 5.48 -10.37 -48.35
C ALA A 14 6.18 -9.76 -47.11
N PHE A 15 6.76 -8.57 -47.25
CA PHE A 15 7.35 -7.84 -46.12
C PHE A 15 6.29 -7.44 -45.09
N ILE A 16 5.14 -6.92 -45.51
CA ILE A 16 4.03 -6.56 -44.62
C ILE A 16 3.54 -7.81 -43.86
N LEU A 17 3.34 -8.94 -44.57
CA LEU A 17 2.98 -10.19 -43.92
C LEU A 17 4.05 -10.66 -42.91
N ALA A 18 5.32 -10.57 -43.28
CA ALA A 18 6.41 -10.91 -42.36
C ALA A 18 6.39 -10.03 -41.08
N VAL A 19 6.15 -8.73 -41.20
CA VAL A 19 6.04 -7.81 -40.06
C VAL A 19 4.80 -8.12 -39.21
N ILE A 20 3.68 -8.47 -39.82
CA ILE A 20 2.44 -8.80 -39.11
C ILE A 20 2.55 -10.14 -38.37
N PHE A 21 3.10 -11.17 -39.03
CA PHE A 21 3.12 -12.54 -38.52
C PHE A 21 4.46 -12.97 -37.91
N HIS A 22 5.43 -12.05 -37.74
CA HIS A 22 6.74 -12.40 -37.17
C HIS A 22 6.57 -13.04 -35.78
N PRO A 23 7.14 -14.23 -35.51
CA PRO A 23 6.85 -15.02 -34.29
C PRO A 23 7.30 -14.35 -33.00
N GLN A 24 8.28 -13.45 -33.06
CA GLN A 24 8.78 -12.75 -31.86
C GLN A 24 8.46 -11.25 -31.83
N LEU A 25 8.43 -10.56 -32.97
CA LEU A 25 8.29 -9.11 -33.07
C LEU A 25 7.00 -8.66 -33.75
N GLY A 26 6.18 -9.61 -34.24
CA GLY A 26 5.00 -9.34 -35.06
C GLY A 26 3.91 -8.55 -34.35
N ILE A 27 3.21 -7.72 -35.13
CA ILE A 27 2.11 -6.86 -34.65
C ILE A 27 1.01 -7.72 -34.01
N LEU A 28 0.67 -8.87 -34.60
CA LEU A 28 -0.33 -9.80 -34.07
C LEU A 28 0.03 -10.35 -32.69
N LYS A 29 1.30 -10.66 -32.44
CA LYS A 29 1.75 -11.10 -31.11
C LYS A 29 1.62 -9.98 -30.08
N ARG A 30 2.00 -8.75 -30.44
CA ARG A 30 1.85 -7.57 -29.58
C ARG A 30 0.40 -7.27 -29.25
N LEU A 31 -0.51 -7.38 -30.24
CA LEU A 31 -1.94 -7.20 -30.03
C LEU A 31 -2.54 -8.28 -29.15
N ARG A 32 -2.17 -9.56 -29.35
CA ARG A 32 -2.60 -10.68 -28.50
C ARG A 32 -2.07 -10.54 -27.06
N ALA A 33 -0.81 -10.14 -26.89
CA ALA A 33 -0.23 -9.90 -25.58
C ALA A 33 -0.94 -8.75 -24.84
N ARG A 34 -1.23 -7.65 -25.54
CA ARG A 34 -2.01 -6.52 -24.99
C ARG A 34 -3.45 -6.94 -24.63
N SER A 35 -4.11 -7.72 -25.50
CA SER A 35 -5.43 -8.24 -25.20
C SER A 35 -5.43 -9.19 -23.99
N GLY A 36 -4.41 -10.05 -23.87
CA GLY A 36 -4.26 -10.95 -22.72
C GLY A 36 -3.99 -10.20 -21.42
N SER A 37 -3.14 -9.16 -21.44
CA SER A 37 -2.89 -8.34 -20.24
C SER A 37 -4.12 -7.54 -19.83
N ALA A 38 -4.86 -6.97 -20.78
CA ALA A 38 -6.10 -6.24 -20.47
C ALA A 38 -7.18 -7.18 -19.88
N GLN A 39 -7.31 -8.41 -20.41
CA GLN A 39 -8.24 -9.40 -19.87
C GLN A 39 -7.85 -9.86 -18.46
N ARG A 40 -6.55 -9.98 -18.18
CA ARG A 40 -6.06 -10.31 -16.86
C ARG A 40 -6.34 -9.16 -15.88
N ALA A 41 -6.06 -7.93 -16.26
CA ALA A 41 -6.37 -6.75 -15.45
C ALA A 41 -7.87 -6.68 -15.09
N GLN A 42 -8.78 -6.91 -16.05
CA GLN A 42 -10.21 -6.95 -15.77
C GLN A 42 -10.59 -8.02 -14.72
N VAL A 43 -9.96 -9.20 -14.78
CA VAL A 43 -10.20 -10.26 -13.77
C VAL A 43 -9.66 -9.80 -12.40
N GLU A 44 -8.48 -9.23 -12.36
CA GLU A 44 -7.85 -8.75 -11.12
C GLU A 44 -8.66 -7.61 -10.47
N ASP A 45 -9.16 -6.64 -11.25
CA ASP A 45 -10.04 -5.57 -10.76
C ASP A 45 -11.37 -6.13 -10.24
N ALA A 46 -11.97 -7.08 -10.96
CA ALA A 46 -13.20 -7.72 -10.50
C ALA A 46 -12.98 -8.50 -9.19
N LEU A 47 -11.86 -9.18 -9.05
CA LEU A 47 -11.49 -9.88 -7.80
C LEU A 47 -11.30 -8.91 -6.64
N LYS A 48 -10.59 -7.78 -6.83
CA LYS A 48 -10.46 -6.72 -5.82
C LYS A 48 -11.82 -6.19 -5.39
N TYR A 49 -12.69 -5.89 -6.35
CA TYR A 49 -14.04 -5.39 -6.07
C TYR A 49 -14.85 -6.41 -5.25
N LEU A 50 -14.88 -7.68 -5.66
CA LEU A 50 -15.61 -8.72 -4.94
C LEU A 50 -15.07 -8.93 -3.53
N LEU A 51 -13.75 -8.92 -3.35
CA LEU A 51 -13.10 -9.01 -2.04
C LEU A 51 -13.54 -7.85 -1.13
N LYS A 52 -13.55 -6.61 -1.63
CA LYS A 52 -14.01 -5.42 -0.87
C LYS A 52 -15.48 -5.55 -0.45
N GLN A 53 -16.34 -6.11 -1.31
CA GLN A 53 -17.75 -6.37 -0.95
C GLN A 53 -17.86 -7.41 0.15
N GLU A 54 -17.17 -8.55 0.03
CA GLU A 54 -17.22 -9.63 1.04
C GLU A 54 -16.65 -9.20 2.39
N GLN A 55 -15.56 -8.43 2.41
CA GLN A 55 -15.00 -7.84 3.64
C GLN A 55 -15.98 -6.87 4.32
N SER A 56 -16.86 -6.23 3.54
CA SER A 56 -17.94 -5.39 4.05
C SER A 56 -19.22 -6.17 4.43
N GLY A 57 -19.16 -7.51 4.43
CA GLY A 57 -20.30 -8.38 4.73
C GLY A 57 -21.39 -8.38 3.65
N ARG A 58 -21.06 -7.98 2.42
CA ARG A 58 -21.98 -7.90 1.29
C ARG A 58 -21.52 -8.79 0.15
N HIS A 59 -22.46 -9.18 -0.71
CA HIS A 59 -22.15 -9.88 -1.96
C HIS A 59 -22.62 -9.03 -3.13
N ALA A 60 -21.76 -8.86 -4.14
CA ALA A 60 -22.09 -8.10 -5.32
C ALA A 60 -23.09 -8.86 -6.20
N SER A 61 -24.03 -8.16 -6.82
CA SER A 61 -24.80 -8.69 -7.93
C SER A 61 -24.03 -8.50 -9.26
N PRO A 62 -24.41 -9.20 -10.33
CA PRO A 62 -23.85 -8.96 -11.67
C PRO A 62 -23.98 -7.50 -12.12
N GLU A 63 -25.10 -6.83 -11.78
CA GLU A 63 -25.34 -5.42 -12.12
C GLU A 63 -24.43 -4.49 -11.34
N ALA A 64 -24.19 -4.80 -10.04
CA ALA A 64 -23.25 -4.04 -9.22
C ALA A 64 -21.82 -4.16 -9.73
N LEU A 65 -21.40 -5.38 -10.15
CA LEU A 65 -20.11 -5.60 -10.79
C LEU A 65 -20.01 -4.83 -12.12
N ALA A 66 -21.06 -4.85 -12.96
CA ALA A 66 -21.10 -4.11 -14.22
C ALA A 66 -20.89 -2.61 -13.99
N GLY A 67 -21.58 -2.06 -12.99
CA GLY A 67 -21.44 -0.65 -12.60
C GLY A 67 -20.04 -0.30 -12.10
N ALA A 68 -19.48 -1.14 -11.23
CA ALA A 68 -18.13 -0.94 -10.67
C ALA A 68 -17.03 -1.01 -11.74
N MET A 69 -17.16 -1.96 -12.68
CA MET A 69 -16.19 -2.15 -13.77
C MET A 69 -16.41 -1.22 -14.98
N GLY A 70 -17.53 -0.46 -15.01
CA GLY A 70 -17.89 0.35 -16.17
C GLY A 70 -18.13 -0.45 -17.43
N LEU A 71 -18.55 -1.73 -17.32
CA LEU A 71 -18.70 -2.65 -18.43
C LEU A 71 -20.17 -2.80 -18.86
N PRO A 72 -20.43 -2.98 -20.17
CA PRO A 72 -21.74 -3.42 -20.65
C PRO A 72 -22.14 -4.77 -20.05
N GLY A 73 -23.43 -5.02 -19.85
CA GLY A 73 -23.91 -6.28 -19.24
C GLY A 73 -23.45 -7.55 -19.96
N THR A 74 -23.33 -7.53 -21.30
CA THR A 74 -22.81 -8.66 -22.09
C THR A 74 -21.35 -8.95 -21.79
N GLU A 75 -20.51 -7.93 -21.65
CA GLU A 75 -19.09 -8.08 -21.31
C GLU A 75 -18.92 -8.53 -19.85
N THR A 76 -19.75 -8.01 -18.95
CA THR A 76 -19.79 -8.45 -17.55
C THR A 76 -20.13 -9.92 -17.43
N LEU A 77 -21.14 -10.42 -18.17
CA LEU A 77 -21.48 -11.84 -18.18
C LEU A 77 -20.33 -12.72 -18.72
N GLN A 78 -19.61 -12.24 -19.75
CA GLN A 78 -18.43 -12.93 -20.26
C GLN A 78 -17.29 -12.97 -19.22
N LEU A 79 -17.08 -11.87 -18.48
CA LEU A 79 -16.11 -11.81 -17.38
C LEU A 79 -16.48 -12.80 -16.26
N ILE A 80 -17.75 -12.79 -15.81
CA ILE A 80 -18.27 -13.72 -14.80
C ILE A 80 -18.06 -15.17 -15.26
N THR A 81 -18.49 -15.52 -16.46
CA THR A 81 -18.32 -16.88 -17.00
C THR A 81 -16.86 -17.30 -17.06
N ARG A 82 -15.96 -16.39 -17.42
CA ARG A 82 -14.51 -16.64 -17.41
C ARG A 82 -14.00 -16.91 -16.02
N MET A 83 -14.35 -16.07 -15.04
CA MET A 83 -13.92 -16.23 -13.65
C MET A 83 -14.46 -17.51 -13.03
N GLU A 84 -15.70 -17.89 -13.33
CA GLU A 84 -16.28 -19.17 -12.91
C GLU A 84 -15.56 -20.37 -13.56
N SER A 85 -15.26 -20.29 -14.87
CA SER A 85 -14.52 -21.35 -15.57
C SER A 85 -13.09 -21.53 -15.06
N GLN A 86 -12.49 -20.47 -14.52
CA GLN A 86 -11.18 -20.47 -13.85
C GLN A 86 -11.27 -20.90 -12.39
N GLY A 87 -12.47 -21.15 -11.85
CA GLY A 87 -12.68 -21.53 -10.47
C GLY A 87 -12.40 -20.42 -9.45
N LEU A 88 -12.48 -19.14 -9.88
CA LEU A 88 -12.16 -18.00 -9.01
C LEU A 88 -13.37 -17.49 -8.23
N MET A 89 -14.56 -17.73 -8.74
CA MET A 89 -15.81 -17.32 -8.12
C MET A 89 -16.95 -18.27 -8.46
N SER A 90 -18.08 -18.12 -7.79
CA SER A 90 -19.33 -18.84 -8.07
C SER A 90 -20.52 -17.90 -7.89
N SER A 91 -21.53 -18.05 -8.75
CA SER A 91 -22.81 -17.35 -8.61
C SER A 91 -23.78 -18.18 -7.77
N ARG A 92 -24.29 -17.61 -6.68
CA ARG A 92 -25.26 -18.28 -5.78
C ARG A 92 -26.29 -17.27 -5.30
N ASN A 93 -27.58 -17.64 -5.36
CA ASN A 93 -28.68 -16.79 -4.84
C ASN A 93 -28.68 -15.36 -5.38
N GLY A 94 -28.25 -15.17 -6.64
CA GLY A 94 -28.14 -13.85 -7.26
C GLY A 94 -26.92 -13.02 -6.84
N GLY A 95 -26.07 -13.54 -5.94
CA GLY A 95 -24.81 -12.93 -5.51
C GLY A 95 -23.59 -13.62 -6.13
N LEU A 96 -22.52 -12.86 -6.28
CA LEU A 96 -21.21 -13.31 -6.72
C LEU A 96 -20.34 -13.56 -5.50
N HIS A 97 -19.74 -14.75 -5.40
CA HIS A 97 -18.95 -15.18 -4.25
C HIS A 97 -17.57 -15.62 -4.70
N LEU A 98 -16.53 -15.16 -4.04
CA LEU A 98 -15.17 -15.65 -4.28
C LEU A 98 -15.03 -17.10 -3.82
N THR A 99 -14.21 -17.85 -4.55
CA THR A 99 -13.69 -19.12 -4.04
C THR A 99 -12.40 -18.86 -3.25
N PRO A 100 -11.88 -19.82 -2.47
CA PRO A 100 -10.57 -19.66 -1.81
C PRO A 100 -9.45 -19.31 -2.78
N ALA A 101 -9.50 -19.82 -4.02
CA ALA A 101 -8.51 -19.48 -5.05
C ALA A 101 -8.69 -18.03 -5.56
N GLY A 102 -9.93 -17.56 -5.71
CA GLY A 102 -10.24 -16.19 -6.09
C GLY A 102 -9.85 -15.20 -4.99
N GLU A 103 -10.18 -15.51 -3.74
CA GLU A 103 -9.80 -14.71 -2.58
C GLU A 103 -8.27 -14.59 -2.46
N HIS A 104 -7.57 -15.72 -2.57
CA HIS A 104 -6.10 -15.70 -2.55
C HIS A 104 -5.51 -14.83 -3.66
N TRP A 105 -6.02 -14.94 -4.88
CA TRP A 105 -5.56 -14.09 -5.99
C TRP A 105 -5.90 -12.62 -5.76
N ALA A 106 -7.11 -12.30 -5.30
CA ALA A 106 -7.50 -10.93 -4.94
C ALA A 106 -6.54 -10.32 -3.90
N LEU A 107 -6.19 -11.08 -2.84
CA LEU A 107 -5.25 -10.65 -1.82
C LEU A 107 -3.84 -10.41 -2.37
N GLN A 108 -3.38 -11.21 -3.34
CA GLN A 108 -2.09 -10.96 -4.00
C GLN A 108 -2.11 -9.66 -4.83
N VAL A 109 -3.22 -9.36 -5.51
CA VAL A 109 -3.37 -8.09 -6.25
C VAL A 109 -3.41 -6.90 -5.28
N VAL A 110 -4.18 -6.99 -4.20
CA VAL A 110 -4.22 -5.97 -3.15
C VAL A 110 -2.84 -5.76 -2.54
N ARG A 111 -2.09 -6.84 -2.30
CA ARG A 111 -0.71 -6.75 -1.80
C ARG A 111 0.19 -6.01 -2.77
N ALA A 112 0.14 -6.35 -4.06
CA ALA A 112 0.90 -5.66 -5.10
C ALA A 112 0.55 -4.16 -5.16
N HIS A 113 -0.74 -3.83 -5.11
CA HIS A 113 -1.25 -2.46 -5.09
C HIS A 113 -0.65 -1.65 -3.95
N ARG A 114 -0.85 -2.11 -2.70
CA ARG A 114 -0.41 -1.41 -1.49
C ARG A 114 1.11 -1.27 -1.39
N LEU A 115 1.86 -2.27 -1.87
CA LEU A 115 3.32 -2.16 -1.97
C LEU A 115 3.76 -1.13 -3.02
N TRP A 116 3.05 -1.02 -4.16
CA TRP A 116 3.31 0.04 -5.11
C TRP A 116 2.99 1.41 -4.54
N GLU A 117 1.88 1.57 -3.84
CA GLU A 117 1.55 2.83 -3.16
C GLU A 117 2.66 3.23 -2.20
N ARG A 118 3.14 2.28 -1.39
CA ARG A 118 4.24 2.50 -0.47
C ARG A 118 5.52 2.94 -1.18
N TYR A 119 5.90 2.25 -2.26
CA TYR A 119 7.05 2.62 -3.08
C TYR A 119 6.90 4.02 -3.69
N LEU A 120 5.74 4.31 -4.26
CA LEU A 120 5.48 5.59 -4.93
C LEU A 120 5.49 6.76 -3.95
N ALA A 121 4.97 6.58 -2.75
CA ALA A 121 4.99 7.62 -1.73
C ALA A 121 6.40 7.83 -1.13
N ASP A 122 7.05 6.77 -0.69
CA ASP A 122 8.29 6.86 0.09
C ASP A 122 9.52 7.08 -0.79
N GLU A 123 9.63 6.33 -1.88
CA GLU A 123 10.84 6.29 -2.71
C GLU A 123 10.73 7.20 -3.93
N ALA A 124 9.61 7.15 -4.63
CA ALA A 124 9.37 8.02 -5.79
C ALA A 124 8.88 9.42 -5.38
N ARG A 125 8.49 9.60 -4.10
CA ARG A 125 7.98 10.87 -3.54
C ARG A 125 6.84 11.47 -4.35
N LEU A 126 5.98 10.61 -4.85
CA LEU A 126 4.79 11.04 -5.56
C LEU A 126 3.80 11.70 -4.58
N PRO A 127 3.13 12.80 -4.95
CA PRO A 127 2.05 13.36 -4.13
C PRO A 127 0.96 12.32 -3.84
N LEU A 128 0.50 12.25 -2.58
CA LEU A 128 -0.41 11.21 -2.11
C LEU A 128 -1.70 11.11 -2.94
N GLU A 129 -2.20 12.24 -3.46
CA GLU A 129 -3.39 12.28 -4.31
C GLU A 129 -3.22 11.54 -5.66
N LYS A 130 -1.98 11.20 -6.04
CA LYS A 130 -1.65 10.53 -7.30
C LYS A 130 -1.18 9.10 -7.09
N VAL A 131 -0.89 8.72 -5.85
CA VAL A 131 -0.27 7.42 -5.52
C VAL A 131 -1.19 6.28 -5.94
N HIS A 132 -2.45 6.32 -5.53
CA HIS A 132 -3.45 5.29 -5.82
C HIS A 132 -3.60 5.01 -7.32
N LEU A 133 -3.90 6.03 -8.11
CA LEU A 133 -4.07 5.88 -9.56
C LEU A 133 -2.82 5.34 -10.27
N GLU A 134 -1.63 5.69 -9.79
CA GLU A 134 -0.38 5.20 -10.38
C GLU A 134 -0.06 3.77 -9.92
N ALA A 135 -0.45 3.37 -8.71
CA ALA A 135 -0.35 2.01 -8.22
C ALA A 135 -1.26 1.06 -9.02
N GLU A 136 -2.53 1.46 -9.27
CA GLU A 136 -3.47 0.71 -10.12
C GLU A 136 -2.91 0.39 -11.50
N ARG A 137 -2.15 1.30 -12.10
CA ARG A 137 -1.53 1.09 -13.42
C ARG A 137 -0.41 0.07 -13.39
N ARG A 138 0.21 -0.19 -12.23
CA ARG A 138 1.41 -1.00 -12.06
C ARG A 138 1.18 -2.36 -11.43
N GLU A 139 0.09 -2.53 -10.70
CA GLU A 139 -0.21 -3.77 -9.96
C GLU A 139 -0.42 -4.98 -10.85
N HIS A 140 -0.97 -4.74 -12.05
CA HIS A 140 -1.33 -5.82 -12.96
C HIS A 140 -0.12 -6.48 -13.60
N GLY A 141 -0.14 -7.80 -13.65
CA GLY A 141 0.87 -8.59 -14.35
C GLY A 141 2.13 -8.86 -13.55
N MET A 142 2.23 -8.46 -12.29
CA MET A 142 3.30 -8.89 -11.40
C MET A 142 3.19 -10.38 -11.07
N THR A 143 4.32 -11.05 -10.96
CA THR A 143 4.39 -12.40 -10.39
C THR A 143 4.50 -12.32 -8.86
N ALA A 144 4.19 -13.42 -8.16
CA ALA A 144 4.32 -13.48 -6.70
C ALA A 144 5.77 -13.16 -6.25
N GLU A 145 6.76 -13.66 -7.00
CA GLU A 145 8.18 -13.41 -6.73
C GLU A 145 8.53 -11.92 -6.86
N GLN A 146 8.00 -11.22 -7.88
CA GLN A 146 8.21 -9.78 -8.06
C GLN A 146 7.57 -8.96 -6.94
N VAL A 147 6.40 -9.39 -6.47
CA VAL A 147 5.74 -8.75 -5.32
C VAL A 147 6.54 -8.97 -4.04
N ASP A 148 7.10 -10.17 -3.84
CA ASP A 148 7.98 -10.48 -2.70
C ASP A 148 9.30 -9.70 -2.76
N GLU A 149 9.90 -9.55 -3.94
CA GLU A 149 11.08 -8.71 -4.15
C GLU A 149 10.80 -7.24 -3.82
N LEU A 150 9.64 -6.72 -4.23
CA LEU A 150 9.22 -5.35 -3.89
C LEU A 150 9.02 -5.19 -2.38
N ALA A 151 8.32 -6.14 -1.73
CA ALA A 151 8.12 -6.13 -0.29
C ALA A 151 9.46 -6.16 0.46
N ALA A 152 10.39 -7.01 0.01
CA ALA A 152 11.72 -7.09 0.57
C ALA A 152 12.52 -5.80 0.38
N ALA A 153 12.46 -5.18 -0.80
CA ALA A 153 13.13 -3.91 -1.07
C ALA A 153 12.62 -2.78 -0.15
N LEU A 154 11.32 -2.79 0.18
CA LEU A 154 10.69 -1.82 1.08
C LEU A 154 10.85 -2.15 2.58
N GLY A 155 11.51 -3.27 2.92
CA GLY A 155 11.70 -3.70 4.32
C GLY A 155 10.45 -4.30 4.96
N TYR A 156 9.62 -4.96 4.16
CA TYR A 156 8.37 -5.63 4.58
C TYR A 156 7.44 -4.69 5.35
N PRO A 157 6.94 -3.62 4.72
CA PRO A 157 5.99 -2.72 5.36
C PRO A 157 4.69 -3.47 5.65
N ASP A 158 4.09 -3.18 6.78
CA ASP A 158 2.81 -3.76 7.23
C ASP A 158 1.59 -2.92 6.82
N ARG A 159 1.83 -1.64 6.45
CA ARG A 159 0.78 -0.70 6.00
C ARG A 159 1.25 0.12 4.81
N ASP A 160 0.28 0.51 4.00
CA ASP A 160 0.46 1.45 2.90
C ASP A 160 0.45 2.92 3.37
N PRO A 161 0.59 3.93 2.48
CA PRO A 161 0.59 5.33 2.86
C PRO A 161 -0.75 5.86 3.40
N HIS A 162 -1.85 5.13 3.22
CA HIS A 162 -3.18 5.48 3.68
C HIS A 162 -3.51 4.83 5.03
N GLY A 163 -2.68 3.89 5.49
CA GLY A 163 -2.85 3.13 6.73
C GLY A 163 -3.50 1.77 6.53
N ASP A 164 -3.76 1.36 5.30
CA ASP A 164 -4.29 0.05 4.97
C ASP A 164 -3.29 -1.06 5.24
N PRO A 165 -3.69 -2.18 5.88
CA PRO A 165 -2.79 -3.28 6.16
C PRO A 165 -2.41 -4.02 4.88
N ILE A 166 -1.12 -4.20 4.62
CA ILE A 166 -0.59 -4.94 3.46
C ILE A 166 -0.71 -6.45 3.74
N PRO A 167 -1.41 -7.24 2.90
CA PRO A 167 -1.43 -8.69 3.05
C PRO A 167 -0.01 -9.27 3.03
N ASP A 168 0.26 -10.29 3.83
CA ASP A 168 1.52 -11.04 3.75
C ASP A 168 1.57 -11.99 2.54
N SER A 169 2.67 -12.70 2.35
CA SER A 169 2.84 -13.64 1.23
C SER A 169 1.88 -14.84 1.29
N SER A 170 1.32 -15.16 2.46
CA SER A 170 0.31 -16.21 2.64
C SER A 170 -1.12 -15.70 2.38
N GLY A 171 -1.32 -14.40 2.21
CA GLY A 171 -2.63 -13.76 2.07
C GLY A 171 -3.28 -13.40 3.40
N GLN A 172 -2.58 -13.51 4.53
CA GLN A 172 -3.10 -13.03 5.80
C GLN A 172 -3.05 -11.50 5.82
N ILE A 173 -4.13 -10.89 6.29
CA ILE A 173 -4.26 -9.44 6.43
C ILE A 173 -4.51 -9.08 7.89
N ALA A 174 -3.76 -8.13 8.41
CA ALA A 174 -3.99 -7.62 9.75
C ALA A 174 -5.35 -6.92 9.84
N ALA A 175 -5.98 -6.93 10.99
CA ALA A 175 -7.22 -6.21 11.19
C ALA A 175 -7.01 -4.70 10.99
N MET A 176 -7.98 -4.06 10.34
CA MET A 176 -8.05 -2.60 10.29
C MET A 176 -8.40 -2.12 11.70
N ASN A 177 -7.47 -1.44 12.35
CA ASN A 177 -7.72 -0.85 13.66
C ASN A 177 -8.10 0.61 13.47
N GLY A 178 -9.28 0.99 13.98
CA GLY A 178 -9.71 2.37 13.93
C GLY A 178 -11.23 2.51 13.99
N THR A 179 -11.67 3.59 14.58
CA THR A 179 -13.07 4.00 14.61
C THR A 179 -13.23 5.21 13.69
N PRO A 180 -14.25 5.26 12.83
CA PRO A 180 -14.51 6.46 12.05
C PRO A 180 -14.60 7.67 12.97
N LEU A 181 -14.00 8.78 12.56
CA LEU A 181 -13.97 10.01 13.36
C LEU A 181 -15.36 10.49 13.77
N THR A 182 -16.36 10.23 12.93
CA THR A 182 -17.76 10.54 13.21
C THR A 182 -18.37 9.76 14.38
N ALA A 183 -17.74 8.64 14.77
CA ALA A 183 -18.12 7.80 15.91
C ALA A 183 -17.13 7.93 17.09
N TRP A 184 -16.11 8.78 16.97
CA TRP A 184 -15.11 9.00 18.01
C TRP A 184 -15.63 9.92 19.11
N SER A 185 -15.23 9.66 20.37
CA SER A 185 -15.60 10.51 21.51
C SER A 185 -14.89 11.86 21.45
N SER A 186 -15.62 12.96 21.76
CA SER A 186 -15.06 14.31 21.82
C SER A 186 -14.09 14.54 23.00
N ASP A 187 -14.15 13.70 24.02
CA ASP A 187 -13.38 13.92 25.25
C ASP A 187 -11.96 13.33 25.19
N GLU A 188 -11.69 12.39 24.27
CA GLU A 188 -10.42 11.69 24.18
C GLU A 188 -9.64 12.07 22.93
N PRO A 189 -8.31 12.32 23.06
CA PRO A 189 -7.47 12.45 21.89
C PRO A 189 -7.33 11.08 21.19
N GLY A 190 -7.30 11.10 19.86
CA GLY A 190 -7.07 9.91 19.06
C GLY A 190 -5.93 10.12 18.06
N GLN A 191 -5.27 9.06 17.66
CA GLN A 191 -4.29 9.08 16.58
C GLN A 191 -4.96 8.66 15.27
N ILE A 192 -4.74 9.42 14.19
CA ILE A 192 -5.19 9.05 12.86
C ILE A 192 -4.40 7.82 12.41
N VAL A 193 -5.11 6.70 12.18
CA VAL A 193 -4.51 5.41 11.80
C VAL A 193 -4.84 5.00 10.39
N HIS A 194 -5.88 5.59 9.78
CA HIS A 194 -6.25 5.33 8.40
C HIS A 194 -7.02 6.52 7.80
N LEU A 195 -6.74 6.80 6.55
CA LEU A 195 -7.43 7.79 5.71
C LEU A 195 -7.95 7.07 4.47
N GLU A 196 -9.27 6.90 4.36
CA GLU A 196 -9.88 6.27 3.17
C GLU A 196 -9.60 7.12 1.94
N ASP A 197 -8.97 6.56 0.92
CA ASP A 197 -8.57 7.23 -0.31
C ASP A 197 -9.65 7.22 -1.40
N GLU A 198 -10.72 6.45 -1.17
CA GLU A 198 -11.93 6.40 -1.99
C GLU A 198 -13.17 6.92 -1.22
N PRO A 199 -13.94 7.89 -1.75
CA PRO A 199 -13.79 8.50 -3.07
C PRO A 199 -12.69 9.59 -3.10
N PRO A 200 -11.99 9.76 -4.22
CA PRO A 200 -10.82 10.65 -4.34
C PRO A 200 -11.08 12.10 -3.93
N LEU A 201 -12.33 12.57 -4.10
CA LEU A 201 -12.70 13.92 -3.71
C LEU A 201 -12.68 14.12 -2.18
N ALA A 202 -13.16 13.14 -1.42
CA ALA A 202 -13.13 13.19 0.04
C ALA A 202 -11.68 13.15 0.55
N TYR A 203 -10.86 12.27 0.00
CA TYR A 203 -9.44 12.17 0.30
C TYR A 203 -8.68 13.46 0.01
N ALA A 204 -8.88 14.06 -1.18
CA ALA A 204 -8.28 15.34 -1.53
C ALA A 204 -8.66 16.45 -0.54
N GLN A 205 -9.90 16.46 -0.02
CA GLN A 205 -10.34 17.41 1.01
C GLN A 205 -9.65 17.18 2.35
N ILE A 206 -9.44 15.91 2.76
CA ILE A 206 -8.71 15.57 3.97
C ILE A 206 -7.27 16.08 3.87
N LEU A 207 -6.58 15.79 2.77
CA LEU A 207 -5.22 16.24 2.53
C LEU A 207 -5.08 17.76 2.46
N ALA A 208 -6.06 18.44 1.83
CA ALA A 208 -6.10 19.91 1.75
C ALA A 208 -6.25 20.57 3.12
N GLN A 209 -6.88 19.92 4.09
CA GLN A 209 -6.91 20.38 5.49
C GLN A 209 -5.58 20.15 6.21
N GLY A 210 -4.66 19.34 5.66
CA GLY A 210 -3.37 19.04 6.27
C GLY A 210 -3.39 17.87 7.24
N LEU A 211 -4.46 17.08 7.28
CA LEU A 211 -4.53 15.88 8.11
C LEU A 211 -3.63 14.78 7.54
N ARG A 212 -2.96 14.03 8.42
CA ARG A 212 -1.97 13.01 8.08
C ARG A 212 -2.06 11.81 9.01
N LEU A 213 -1.62 10.65 8.51
CA LEU A 213 -1.44 9.47 9.36
C LEU A 213 -0.49 9.77 10.53
N GLY A 214 -0.76 9.15 11.66
CA GLY A 214 0.02 9.31 12.89
C GLY A 214 -0.25 10.62 13.65
N GLN A 215 -1.00 11.56 13.08
CA GLN A 215 -1.33 12.83 13.75
C GLN A 215 -2.30 12.58 14.90
N THR A 216 -1.98 13.16 16.06
CA THR A 216 -2.88 13.16 17.21
C THR A 216 -3.88 14.27 17.06
N ILE A 217 -5.15 13.97 17.16
CA ILE A 217 -6.25 14.95 17.08
C ILE A 217 -7.24 14.78 18.23
N ARG A 218 -7.93 15.86 18.52
CA ARG A 218 -9.07 15.89 19.45
C ARG A 218 -10.27 16.52 18.74
N VAL A 219 -11.44 15.97 18.94
CA VAL A 219 -12.68 16.55 18.47
C VAL A 219 -13.09 17.67 19.44
N LEU A 220 -13.26 18.89 18.93
CA LEU A 220 -13.65 20.07 19.72
C LEU A 220 -15.16 20.28 19.64
N GLU A 221 -15.76 20.10 18.47
CA GLU A 221 -17.18 20.36 18.23
C GLU A 221 -17.73 19.42 17.15
N ILE A 222 -18.95 18.98 17.33
CA ILE A 222 -19.70 18.19 16.36
C ILE A 222 -21.03 18.89 16.11
N THR A 223 -21.26 19.30 14.86
CA THR A 223 -22.53 19.83 14.39
C THR A 223 -23.04 19.04 13.19
N PRO A 224 -24.31 19.20 12.77
CA PRO A 224 -24.81 18.58 11.53
C PRO A 224 -24.04 19.03 10.27
N GLU A 225 -23.47 20.24 10.30
CA GLU A 225 -22.79 20.86 9.16
C GLU A 225 -21.29 20.57 9.14
N HIS A 226 -20.65 20.41 10.30
CA HIS A 226 -19.21 20.21 10.38
C HIS A 226 -18.75 19.56 11.70
N MET A 227 -17.56 19.00 11.64
CA MET A 227 -16.76 18.61 12.81
C MET A 227 -15.54 19.53 12.88
N LEU A 228 -15.28 20.09 14.07
CA LEU A 228 -14.11 20.88 14.38
C LEU A 228 -13.12 20.00 15.18
N LEU A 229 -11.89 19.93 14.71
CA LEU A 229 -10.83 19.12 15.28
C LEU A 229 -9.66 20.02 15.62
N SER A 230 -8.77 19.58 16.52
CA SER A 230 -7.48 20.24 16.78
C SER A 230 -6.40 19.22 17.07
N ASP A 231 -5.18 19.50 16.61
CA ASP A 231 -3.95 18.78 17.02
C ASP A 231 -3.18 19.49 18.16
N GLY A 232 -3.78 20.57 18.71
CA GLY A 232 -3.18 21.39 19.74
C GLY A 232 -2.55 22.69 19.21
N GLU A 233 -2.21 22.76 17.93
CA GLU A 233 -1.65 23.94 17.26
C GLU A 233 -2.58 24.51 16.19
N THR A 234 -3.24 23.64 15.46
CA THR A 234 -4.10 23.96 14.31
C THR A 234 -5.51 23.42 14.51
N GLU A 235 -6.48 24.15 14.02
CA GLU A 235 -7.87 23.71 13.96
C GLU A 235 -8.23 23.27 12.51
N PHE A 236 -8.93 22.14 12.41
CA PHE A 236 -9.34 21.53 11.15
C PHE A 236 -10.85 21.44 11.11
N ARG A 237 -11.44 21.85 9.99
CA ARG A 237 -12.90 21.79 9.81
C ARG A 237 -13.27 20.83 8.68
N LEU A 238 -13.99 19.76 9.00
CA LEU A 238 -14.44 18.75 8.06
C LEU A 238 -15.96 18.69 7.99
N ALA A 239 -16.51 18.52 6.79
CA ALA A 239 -17.88 18.06 6.65
C ALA A 239 -18.02 16.64 7.21
N PRO A 240 -19.17 16.26 7.85
CA PRO A 240 -19.32 14.92 8.43
C PRO A 240 -19.08 13.77 7.43
N ALA A 241 -19.49 13.95 6.16
CA ALA A 241 -19.25 12.98 5.10
C ALA A 241 -17.75 12.79 4.77
N VAL A 242 -16.92 13.82 4.98
CA VAL A 242 -15.46 13.75 4.82
C VAL A 242 -14.83 13.16 6.07
N ALA A 243 -15.29 13.57 7.25
CA ALA A 243 -14.81 13.06 8.53
C ALA A 243 -15.05 11.53 8.70
N ALA A 244 -16.09 10.99 8.07
CA ALA A 244 -16.36 9.55 8.04
C ALA A 244 -15.25 8.72 7.37
N ASN A 245 -14.39 9.34 6.56
CA ASN A 245 -13.26 8.72 5.87
C ASN A 245 -11.92 8.88 6.64
N VAL A 246 -11.96 9.43 7.85
CA VAL A 246 -10.81 9.53 8.76
C VAL A 246 -11.03 8.55 9.90
N PHE A 247 -10.09 7.65 10.12
CA PHE A 247 -10.18 6.65 11.19
C PHE A 247 -9.15 6.94 12.26
N VAL A 248 -9.58 6.86 13.50
CA VAL A 248 -8.77 7.13 14.67
C VAL A 248 -8.77 5.94 15.63
N SER A 249 -7.67 5.78 16.34
CA SER A 249 -7.55 4.83 17.45
C SER A 249 -7.14 5.57 18.73
N PRO A 250 -7.36 4.98 19.92
CA PRO A 250 -6.73 5.47 21.13
C PRO A 250 -5.24 5.67 20.89
N LEU A 251 -4.66 6.67 21.55
CA LEU A 251 -3.20 6.85 21.50
C LEU A 251 -2.52 5.55 21.90
N PRO A 252 -1.62 5.00 21.06
CA PRO A 252 -0.85 3.85 21.49
C PRO A 252 -0.12 4.20 22.79
N GLU A 253 -0.01 3.26 23.72
CA GLU A 253 0.93 3.42 24.82
C GLU A 253 2.29 3.68 24.17
N SER A 254 2.73 4.94 24.25
CA SER A 254 3.99 5.38 23.64
C SER A 254 5.08 4.44 24.16
N LEU A 255 5.91 3.90 23.28
CA LEU A 255 7.09 3.13 23.70
C LEU A 255 7.93 3.94 24.69
N ALA A 256 7.88 5.26 24.59
CA ALA A 256 8.46 6.20 25.56
C ALA A 256 7.77 6.14 26.94
N SER A 257 6.53 5.69 27.05
CA SER A 257 5.80 5.51 28.32
C SER A 257 6.14 4.17 28.97
N GLN A 258 6.72 3.24 28.25
CA GLN A 258 7.20 1.98 28.83
C GLN A 258 8.44 2.25 29.67
N SER A 259 8.39 1.87 30.94
CA SER A 259 9.49 2.08 31.87
C SER A 259 10.82 1.54 31.33
N GLY A 260 11.77 2.44 31.07
CA GLY A 260 13.11 2.11 30.62
C GLY A 260 13.30 1.96 29.10
N VAL A 261 12.31 2.28 28.27
CA VAL A 261 12.48 2.34 26.81
C VAL A 261 12.79 3.78 26.40
N LEU A 262 13.78 3.97 25.52
CA LEU A 262 14.19 5.29 25.01
C LEU A 262 14.64 5.19 23.54
N PRO A 263 14.65 6.30 22.80
CA PRO A 263 15.24 6.34 21.48
C PRO A 263 16.75 6.06 21.53
N LEU A 264 17.29 5.32 20.57
CA LEU A 264 18.71 5.00 20.51
C LEU A 264 19.59 6.27 20.46
N SER A 265 19.08 7.37 19.92
CA SER A 265 19.77 8.68 19.92
C SER A 265 20.05 9.21 21.34
N GLU A 266 19.29 8.77 22.33
CA GLU A 266 19.40 9.21 23.74
C GLU A 266 20.18 8.20 24.61
N LEU A 267 20.51 7.01 24.07
CA LEU A 267 21.27 6.00 24.81
C LEU A 267 22.64 6.59 25.23
N PRO A 268 23.05 6.54 26.52
CA PRO A 268 24.34 7.01 26.96
C PRO A 268 25.52 6.30 26.29
N ASP A 269 26.70 6.93 26.24
CA ASP A 269 27.91 6.33 25.67
C ASP A 269 28.38 5.14 26.51
N GLY A 270 28.82 4.09 25.81
CA GLY A 270 29.31 2.87 26.46
C GLY A 270 28.22 1.93 26.99
N VAL A 271 26.97 2.35 26.96
CA VAL A 271 25.84 1.54 27.44
C VAL A 271 25.40 0.52 26.39
N SER A 272 25.11 -0.69 26.85
CA SER A 272 24.47 -1.73 26.04
C SER A 272 22.94 -1.64 26.17
N ALA A 273 22.24 -1.98 25.11
CA ALA A 273 20.79 -1.98 25.08
C ALA A 273 20.26 -3.07 24.13
N GLU A 274 19.04 -3.49 24.36
CA GLU A 274 18.27 -4.35 23.45
C GLU A 274 17.37 -3.50 22.56
N ILE A 275 17.34 -3.78 21.27
CA ILE A 275 16.41 -3.14 20.33
C ILE A 275 15.00 -3.67 20.61
N VAL A 276 14.07 -2.78 20.94
CA VAL A 276 12.67 -3.10 21.21
C VAL A 276 11.86 -3.05 19.90
N ALA A 277 12.02 -1.96 19.14
CA ALA A 277 11.29 -1.76 17.89
C ALA A 277 12.01 -0.75 16.98
N LEU A 278 11.69 -0.78 15.70
CA LEU A 278 11.88 0.34 14.78
C LEU A 278 10.60 1.18 14.77
N ASP A 279 10.76 2.49 14.84
CA ASP A 279 9.63 3.42 14.80
C ASP A 279 8.81 3.24 13.52
N GLU A 280 7.51 3.46 13.59
CA GLU A 280 6.61 3.30 12.44
C GLU A 280 6.92 4.30 11.32
N SER A 281 7.50 5.46 11.64
CA SER A 281 8.00 6.42 10.66
C SER A 281 9.23 5.94 9.89
N CYS A 282 9.91 4.89 10.38
CA CYS A 282 11.03 4.27 9.70
C CYS A 282 10.54 3.33 8.61
N GLN A 283 10.45 3.80 7.37
CA GLN A 283 9.89 3.09 6.24
C GLN A 283 10.87 3.00 5.07
N GLY A 284 10.48 2.25 4.03
CA GLY A 284 11.18 2.15 2.76
C GLY A 284 12.63 1.64 2.87
N PHE A 285 13.51 2.17 2.05
CA PHE A 285 14.91 1.76 1.99
C PHE A 285 15.68 2.04 3.29
N THR A 286 15.28 3.04 4.07
CA THR A 286 15.88 3.31 5.38
C THR A 286 15.59 2.15 6.33
N ARG A 287 14.35 1.70 6.43
CA ARG A 287 13.95 0.54 7.22
C ARG A 287 14.71 -0.72 6.77
N ARG A 288 14.70 -0.99 5.46
CA ARG A 288 15.42 -2.12 4.89
C ARG A 288 16.89 -2.12 5.27
N ARG A 289 17.56 -0.97 5.07
CA ARG A 289 18.98 -0.82 5.41
C ARG A 289 19.27 -1.09 6.89
N LEU A 290 18.42 -0.59 7.80
CA LEU A 290 18.58 -0.84 9.22
C LEU A 290 18.43 -2.33 9.56
N LEU A 291 17.44 -3.00 8.98
CA LEU A 291 17.23 -4.44 9.15
C LEU A 291 18.44 -5.25 8.63
N ASP A 292 18.95 -4.94 7.43
CA ASP A 292 20.13 -5.58 6.83
C ASP A 292 21.41 -5.38 7.67
N LEU A 293 21.51 -4.25 8.36
CA LEU A 293 22.58 -3.97 9.31
C LEU A 293 22.40 -4.70 10.66
N GLY A 294 21.32 -5.47 10.81
CA GLY A 294 21.04 -6.25 12.01
C GLY A 294 20.30 -5.48 13.12
N MET A 295 19.76 -4.30 12.82
CA MET A 295 18.90 -3.52 13.73
C MET A 295 17.50 -4.15 13.81
N THR A 296 17.42 -5.35 14.37
CA THR A 296 16.16 -6.10 14.51
C THR A 296 15.71 -6.14 15.96
N PRO A 297 14.39 -6.16 16.25
CA PRO A 297 13.92 -6.39 17.61
C PRO A 297 14.60 -7.60 18.27
N GLY A 298 14.95 -7.49 19.53
CA GLY A 298 15.70 -8.49 20.30
C GLY A 298 17.22 -8.48 20.07
N ALA A 299 17.74 -7.68 19.12
CA ALA A 299 19.19 -7.60 18.92
C ALA A 299 19.84 -6.72 19.99
N LEU A 300 20.96 -7.20 20.53
CA LEU A 300 21.77 -6.42 21.45
C LEU A 300 22.70 -5.48 20.66
N LEU A 301 22.77 -4.26 21.13
CA LEU A 301 23.70 -3.25 20.64
C LEU A 301 24.45 -2.56 21.78
N LYS A 302 25.57 -1.92 21.44
CA LYS A 302 26.32 -1.07 22.38
C LYS A 302 26.65 0.25 21.71
N SER A 303 26.43 1.34 22.42
CA SER A 303 26.91 2.66 22.02
C SER A 303 28.44 2.73 22.26
N GLU A 304 29.22 2.91 21.18
CA GLU A 304 30.67 2.85 21.30
C GLU A 304 31.31 4.23 21.37
N MET A 305 30.98 5.10 20.41
CA MET A 305 31.75 6.31 20.18
C MET A 305 30.93 7.42 19.55
N ARG A 306 31.16 8.66 19.99
CA ARG A 306 30.69 9.87 19.27
C ARG A 306 31.84 10.45 18.46
N ASN A 307 31.55 11.05 17.32
CA ASN A 307 32.52 11.89 16.68
C ASN A 307 32.67 13.20 17.45
N PHE A 308 33.68 14.02 17.12
CA PHE A 308 33.96 15.28 17.77
C PHE A 308 32.78 16.29 17.79
N PHE A 309 31.90 16.21 16.75
CA PHE A 309 30.70 17.03 16.61
C PHE A 309 29.44 16.37 17.19
N GLY A 310 29.55 15.14 17.72
CA GLY A 310 28.44 14.40 18.31
C GLY A 310 27.55 13.62 17.33
N ASP A 311 27.66 13.89 16.03
CA ASP A 311 26.90 13.22 14.97
C ASP A 311 27.76 13.01 13.72
N PRO A 312 27.77 11.82 13.06
CA PRO A 312 27.08 10.59 13.46
C PRO A 312 27.70 9.92 14.69
N ARG A 313 26.95 8.98 15.27
CA ARG A 313 27.36 8.19 16.42
C ARG A 313 27.53 6.72 16.01
N ALA A 314 28.53 6.05 16.60
CA ALA A 314 28.84 4.66 16.27
C ALA A 314 28.21 3.70 17.29
N TYR A 315 27.60 2.65 16.78
CA TYR A 315 26.95 1.59 17.55
C TYR A 315 27.48 0.23 17.07
N ARG A 316 27.75 -0.66 18.00
CA ARG A 316 28.15 -2.04 17.71
C ARG A 316 26.94 -2.95 17.80
N VAL A 317 26.58 -3.59 16.69
CA VAL A 317 25.46 -4.52 16.59
C VAL A 317 25.97 -5.82 15.99
N ARG A 318 25.73 -6.96 16.63
CA ARG A 318 26.18 -8.27 16.17
C ARG A 318 27.67 -8.31 15.75
N GLY A 319 28.53 -7.56 16.45
CA GLY A 319 29.96 -7.47 16.15
C GLY A 319 30.33 -6.43 15.08
N THR A 320 29.39 -5.90 14.32
CA THR A 320 29.62 -4.86 13.30
C THR A 320 29.50 -3.47 13.88
N LEU A 321 30.41 -2.56 13.53
CA LEU A 321 30.34 -1.15 13.91
C LEU A 321 29.58 -0.37 12.84
N ILE A 322 28.51 0.30 13.25
CA ILE A 322 27.58 1.02 12.37
C ILE A 322 27.52 2.47 12.83
N ALA A 323 27.71 3.41 11.91
CA ALA A 323 27.51 4.82 12.16
C ALA A 323 26.10 5.25 11.75
N LEU A 324 25.35 5.83 12.70
CA LEU A 324 24.00 6.37 12.45
C LEU A 324 23.98 7.86 12.77
N ARG A 325 23.29 8.62 11.93
CA ARG A 325 22.94 10.00 12.22
C ARG A 325 21.89 10.04 13.33
N ARG A 326 21.82 11.14 14.04
CA ARG A 326 20.86 11.34 15.15
C ARG A 326 19.42 11.05 14.73
N GLU A 327 19.01 11.52 13.55
CA GLU A 327 17.68 11.29 12.99
C GLU A 327 17.39 9.79 12.76
N GLN A 328 18.37 9.03 12.28
CA GLN A 328 18.24 7.59 12.07
C GLN A 328 18.21 6.83 13.40
N ALA A 329 19.03 7.24 14.35
CA ALA A 329 19.05 6.63 15.69
C ALA A 329 17.77 6.94 16.49
N ALA A 330 17.13 8.09 16.25
CA ALA A 330 15.85 8.44 16.87
C ALA A 330 14.69 7.53 16.42
N GLN A 331 14.83 6.87 15.27
CA GLN A 331 13.83 5.91 14.76
C GLN A 331 14.00 4.48 15.32
N ILE A 332 14.88 4.26 16.28
CA ILE A 332 15.16 2.95 16.88
C ILE A 332 14.89 3.03 18.37
N TRP A 333 13.94 2.27 18.87
CA TRP A 333 13.60 2.19 20.27
C TRP A 333 14.42 1.08 20.95
N VAL A 334 15.03 1.41 22.07
CA VAL A 334 15.91 0.51 22.82
C VAL A 334 15.60 0.50 24.30
N LYS A 335 15.89 -0.62 24.95
CA LYS A 335 15.85 -0.77 26.40
C LYS A 335 17.28 -1.03 26.90
N PRO A 336 17.86 -0.15 27.72
CA PRO A 336 19.16 -0.37 28.35
C PRO A 336 19.20 -1.73 29.07
N ALA A 337 20.30 -2.48 28.89
CA ALA A 337 20.49 -3.81 29.45
C ALA A 337 21.12 -3.73 30.85
#